data_e78ded26dde365ce029bbf5ea445b0b5
#
_entry.id   e78ded26dde365ce029bbf5ea445b0b5
#
_cell.length_a   1.000
_cell.length_b   1.000
_cell.length_c   1.000
_cell.angle_alpha   90.00
_cell.angle_beta   90.00
_cell.angle_gamma   90.00
#
_symmetry.space_group_name_H-M   'P 1'
#
loop_
_entity.id
_entity.type
_entity.pdbx_description
1 polymer ?
#
loop_
_entity_poly.entity_id
_entity_poly.type
_entity_poly.pdbx_seq_one_letter_code
_entity_poly.pdbx_strand_id
1 'polypeptide(L)'
;MSKIEYTPLNLPKTLVEELKVWRLAFSAAYGKTVSYGVMIRGMLDRLDDTEPTVVDELGRILEKHPELDERMIVYRNTPGQEAEQ
;
A
#
# COMPACT_ATOMS: atom_id res chain seq x y z
N MET A 1 -12.70 -4.68 17.63
CA MET A 1 -12.31 -4.63 16.22
C MET A 1 -11.70 -3.28 15.88
N SER A 2 -10.55 -3.32 15.26
CA SER A 2 -9.90 -2.06 14.95
C SER A 2 -10.46 -1.46 13.67
N LYS A 3 -10.43 -0.15 13.64
CA LYS A 3 -10.95 0.63 12.55
C LYS A 3 -9.79 1.15 11.72
N ILE A 4 -9.92 1.07 10.43
CA ILE A 4 -8.90 1.60 9.54
C ILE A 4 -9.06 3.12 9.49
N GLU A 5 -7.99 3.82 9.78
CA GLU A 5 -7.98 5.26 9.74
C GLU A 5 -7.43 5.71 8.40
N TYR A 6 -8.06 6.72 7.84
CA TYR A 6 -7.64 7.27 6.57
C TYR A 6 -7.12 8.68 6.79
N THR A 7 -6.01 8.99 6.15
CA THR A 7 -5.43 10.32 6.22
C THR A 7 -5.30 10.90 4.82
N PRO A 8 -5.40 12.22 4.69
CA PRO A 8 -5.17 12.84 3.39
C PRO A 8 -3.69 12.75 3.03
N LEU A 9 -3.44 12.66 1.74
CA LEU A 9 -2.09 12.58 1.23
C LEU A 9 -1.99 13.54 0.06
N ASN A 10 -1.11 14.52 0.15
CA ASN A 10 -0.94 15.50 -0.90
C ASN A 10 -0.13 14.92 -2.05
N LEU A 11 -0.77 14.79 -3.20
CA LEU A 11 -0.12 14.28 -4.40
C LEU A 11 -0.40 15.23 -5.55
N PRO A 12 0.52 15.33 -6.52
CA PRO A 12 0.23 16.10 -7.72
C PRO A 12 -1.03 15.59 -8.40
N LYS A 13 -1.82 16.52 -8.91
CA LYS A 13 -3.10 16.16 -9.52
C LYS A 13 -2.91 15.19 -10.69
N THR A 14 -1.87 15.41 -11.48
CA THR A 14 -1.61 14.55 -12.62
C THR A 14 -1.29 13.12 -12.18
N LEU A 15 -0.57 12.97 -11.06
CA LEU A 15 -0.28 11.65 -10.53
C LEU A 15 -1.55 10.98 -10.04
N VAL A 16 -2.44 11.73 -9.39
CA VAL A 16 -3.70 11.16 -8.93
C VAL A 16 -4.52 10.65 -10.12
N GLU A 17 -4.53 11.40 -11.20
CA GLU A 17 -5.25 10.98 -12.40
C GLU A 17 -4.64 9.72 -13.01
N GLU A 18 -3.32 9.64 -12.98
CA GLU A 18 -2.65 8.43 -13.46
C GLU A 18 -3.02 7.24 -12.58
N LEU A 19 -3.06 7.44 -11.27
CA LEU A 19 -3.44 6.36 -10.35
C LEU A 19 -4.86 5.86 -10.63
N LYS A 20 -5.75 6.75 -11.01
CA LYS A 20 -7.11 6.33 -11.37
C LYS A 20 -7.10 5.37 -12.54
N VAL A 21 -6.29 5.66 -13.55
CA VAL A 21 -6.18 4.80 -14.72
C VAL A 21 -5.58 3.45 -14.32
N TRP A 22 -4.54 3.47 -13.51
CA TRP A 22 -3.93 2.23 -13.04
C TRP A 22 -4.91 1.39 -12.25
N ARG A 23 -5.73 2.03 -11.41
CA ARG A 23 -6.73 1.29 -10.63
C ARG A 23 -7.74 0.60 -11.56
N LEU A 24 -8.16 1.27 -12.61
CA LEU A 24 -9.06 0.66 -13.56
C LEU A 24 -8.42 -0.54 -14.26
N ALA A 25 -7.13 -0.41 -14.60
CA ALA A 25 -6.41 -1.50 -15.23
C ALA A 25 -6.28 -2.71 -14.29
N PHE A 26 -5.97 -2.46 -13.02
CA PHE A 26 -5.92 -3.54 -12.04
C PHE A 26 -7.27 -4.21 -11.88
N SER A 27 -8.34 -3.41 -11.83
CA SER A 27 -9.68 -3.96 -11.67
C SER A 27 -10.05 -4.82 -12.87
N ALA A 28 -9.74 -4.36 -14.07
CA ALA A 28 -10.02 -5.12 -15.27
C ALA A 28 -9.22 -6.41 -15.31
N ALA A 29 -7.96 -6.35 -14.92
CA ALA A 29 -7.08 -7.52 -14.96
C ALA A 29 -7.52 -8.60 -13.98
N TYR A 30 -8.03 -8.20 -12.83
CA TYR A 30 -8.41 -9.17 -11.80
C TYR A 30 -9.90 -9.48 -11.80
N GLY A 31 -10.68 -8.83 -12.67
CA GLY A 31 -12.10 -9.12 -12.80
C GLY A 31 -12.92 -8.69 -11.60
N LYS A 32 -12.45 -7.74 -10.81
CA LYS A 32 -13.20 -7.22 -9.68
C LYS A 32 -12.72 -5.81 -9.37
N THR A 33 -13.54 -5.06 -8.67
CA THR A 33 -13.17 -3.70 -8.29
C THR A 33 -12.02 -3.73 -7.30
N VAL A 34 -10.96 -3.03 -7.64
CA VAL A 34 -9.76 -2.92 -6.81
C VAL A 34 -9.69 -1.51 -6.28
N SER A 35 -9.52 -1.35 -4.96
CA SER A 35 -9.41 -0.05 -4.36
C SER A 35 -7.99 0.50 -4.52
N TYR A 36 -7.83 1.79 -4.27
CA TYR A 36 -6.50 2.39 -4.28
C TYR A 36 -5.60 1.74 -3.23
N GLY A 37 -6.15 1.50 -2.05
CA GLY A 37 -5.37 0.89 -0.97
C GLY A 37 -4.84 -0.48 -1.35
N VAL A 38 -5.70 -1.31 -1.92
CA VAL A 38 -5.30 -2.64 -2.35
C VAL A 38 -4.25 -2.56 -3.46
N MET A 39 -4.46 -1.66 -4.42
CA MET A 39 -3.51 -1.50 -5.50
C MET A 39 -2.14 -1.07 -4.99
N ILE A 40 -2.11 -0.06 -4.13
CA ILE A 40 -0.84 0.45 -3.61
C ILE A 40 -0.17 -0.59 -2.73
N ARG A 41 -0.94 -1.33 -1.93
CA ARG A 41 -0.37 -2.41 -1.11
C ARG A 41 0.33 -3.43 -1.99
N GLY A 42 -0.32 -3.82 -3.09
CA GLY A 42 0.28 -4.77 -4.01
C GLY A 42 1.55 -4.24 -4.65
N MET A 43 1.56 -2.94 -4.98
CA MET A 43 2.75 -2.34 -5.55
C MET A 43 3.90 -2.32 -4.55
N LEU A 44 3.61 -2.00 -3.30
CA LEU A 44 4.63 -1.98 -2.26
C LEU A 44 5.18 -3.38 -1.99
N ASP A 45 4.33 -4.39 -2.05
CA ASP A 45 4.77 -5.76 -1.80
C ASP A 45 5.78 -6.24 -2.85
N ARG A 46 5.78 -5.64 -4.03
CA ARG A 46 6.72 -6.01 -5.08
C ARG A 46 8.06 -5.32 -4.97
N LEU A 47 8.19 -4.37 -4.06
CA LEU A 47 9.46 -3.65 -3.93
C LEU A 47 10.59 -4.54 -3.44
N ASP A 48 10.27 -5.62 -2.72
CA ASP A 48 11.29 -6.55 -2.28
C ASP A 48 12.12 -7.07 -3.45
N ASP A 49 11.48 -7.28 -4.58
CA ASP A 49 12.17 -7.82 -5.76
C ASP A 49 12.70 -6.75 -6.69
N THR A 50 12.07 -5.57 -6.69
CA THR A 50 12.41 -4.56 -7.69
C THR A 50 13.33 -3.46 -7.16
N GLU A 51 13.32 -3.22 -5.84
CA GLU A 51 14.10 -2.12 -5.25
C GLU A 51 14.76 -2.56 -3.96
N PRO A 52 15.70 -3.52 -4.04
CA PRO A 52 16.32 -4.04 -2.80
C PRO A 52 17.06 -2.97 -2.00
N THR A 53 17.64 -1.97 -2.67
CA THR A 53 18.31 -0.90 -1.96
C THR A 53 17.34 -0.10 -1.09
N VAL A 54 16.14 0.16 -1.62
CA VAL A 54 15.11 0.86 -0.86
C VAL A 54 14.66 0.00 0.32
N VAL A 55 14.52 -1.30 0.11
CA VAL A 55 14.11 -2.21 1.17
C VAL A 55 15.16 -2.26 2.28
N ASP A 56 16.45 -2.23 1.92
CA ASP A 56 17.51 -2.19 2.93
C ASP A 56 17.43 -0.92 3.76
N GLU A 57 17.18 0.22 3.12
CA GLU A 57 17.02 1.47 3.86
C GLU A 57 15.79 1.44 4.75
N LEU A 58 14.70 0.84 4.27
CA LEU A 58 13.52 0.68 5.10
C LEU A 58 13.85 -0.11 6.35
N GLY A 59 14.61 -1.20 6.21
CA GLY A 59 15.02 -2.00 7.35
C GLY A 59 15.79 -1.20 8.38
N ARG A 60 16.70 -0.34 7.92
CA ARG A 60 17.46 0.51 8.83
C ARG A 60 16.57 1.48 9.58
N ILE A 61 15.60 2.05 8.89
CA ILE A 61 14.66 2.97 9.53
C ILE A 61 13.82 2.25 10.58
N LEU A 62 13.35 1.06 10.26
CA LEU A 62 12.51 0.30 11.18
C LEU A 62 13.28 -0.16 12.41
N GLU A 63 14.57 -0.41 12.27
CA GLU A 63 15.40 -0.73 13.44
C GLU A 63 15.46 0.41 14.43
N LYS A 64 15.46 1.63 13.91
CA LYS A 64 15.49 2.81 14.75
C LYS A 64 14.12 3.20 15.27
N HIS A 65 13.07 2.70 14.66
CA HIS A 65 11.70 3.06 15.00
C HIS A 65 10.83 1.80 15.09
N PRO A 66 11.05 1.00 16.13
CA PRO A 66 10.30 -0.28 16.24
C PRO A 66 8.79 -0.10 16.28
N GLU A 67 8.32 1.06 16.74
CA GLU A 67 6.88 1.30 16.79
C GLU A 67 6.28 1.32 15.37
N LEU A 68 7.04 1.78 14.40
CA LEU A 68 6.56 1.78 13.02
C LEU A 68 6.50 0.37 12.45
N ASP A 69 7.48 -0.45 12.80
CA ASP A 69 7.50 -1.83 12.34
C ASP A 69 6.28 -2.58 12.86
N GLU A 70 5.94 -2.39 14.12
CA GLU A 70 4.75 -3.02 14.69
C GLU A 70 3.49 -2.60 13.95
N ARG A 71 3.36 -1.32 13.64
CA ARG A 71 2.19 -0.84 12.91
C ARG A 71 2.10 -1.44 11.53
N MET A 72 3.23 -1.56 10.85
CA MET A 72 3.24 -2.14 9.51
C MET A 72 2.84 -3.60 9.55
N ILE A 73 3.31 -4.35 10.53
CA ILE A 73 2.95 -5.75 10.67
C ILE A 73 1.46 -5.91 10.91
N VAL A 74 0.89 -5.09 11.77
CA VAL A 74 -0.55 -5.14 12.04
C VAL A 74 -1.34 -4.87 10.77
N TYR A 75 -0.93 -3.84 10.02
CA TYR A 75 -1.62 -3.49 8.80
C TYR A 75 -1.58 -4.63 7.78
N ARG A 76 -0.40 -5.23 7.61
CA ARG A 76 -0.23 -6.31 6.63
C ARG A 76 -1.04 -7.54 6.99
N ASN A 77 -1.24 -7.77 8.28
CA ASN A 77 -1.91 -8.97 8.76
C ASN A 77 -3.39 -8.76 9.04
N THR A 78 -3.95 -7.60 8.70
CA THR A 78 -5.36 -7.34 8.89
C THR A 78 -6.14 -7.90 7.71
N PRO A 79 -6.83 -9.03 7.89
CA PRO A 79 -7.59 -9.60 6.80
C PRO A 79 -8.86 -8.76 6.56
N GLY A 80 -9.41 -8.84 5.40
CA GLY A 80 -10.66 -8.17 5.12
C GLY A 80 -10.53 -6.74 4.68
N GLN A 81 -9.33 -6.15 4.75
CA GLN A 81 -9.16 -4.82 4.22
C GLN A 81 -9.49 -4.77 2.75
N GLU A 82 -9.04 -5.76 2.04
CA GLU A 82 -9.30 -5.86 0.61
C GLU A 82 -10.77 -5.96 0.34
N ALA A 83 -11.48 -6.69 1.19
CA ALA A 83 -12.91 -6.91 0.97
C ALA A 83 -13.71 -5.65 1.20
N GLU A 84 -13.21 -4.74 2.00
CA GLU A 84 -13.92 -3.51 2.29
C GLU A 84 -13.79 -2.49 1.18
N GLN A 85 -12.91 -2.71 0.28
CA GLN A 85 -12.61 -1.76 -0.77
C GLN A 85 -13.41 -2.03 -2.05
#